data_48331d9adc8e4d3770e9a5c56c8ee409
#
_entry.id   48331d9adc8e4d3770e9a5c56c8ee409
#
_cell.length_a   1.000
_cell.length_b   1.000
_cell.length_c   1.000
_cell.angle_alpha   90.00
_cell.angle_beta   90.00
_cell.angle_gamma   90.00
#
_symmetry.space_group_name_H-M   'P 1'
#
loop_
_entity.id
_entity.type
_entity.pdbx_description
1 polymer ?
#
loop_
_entity_poly.entity_id
_entity_poly.type
_entity_poly.pdbx_seq_one_letter_code
_entity_poly.pdbx_strand_id
1 'polypeptide(L)' 'MKRTALLRHLRRHGCVLLREGRAHSLWTNPRTGQVEAVPRHVEVSNQLAHKICRGLSIPEIGK' A
#
# COMPACT_ATOMS: atom_id res chain seq x y z
N MET A 1 1.93 -11.39 -4.37
CA MET A 1 2.44 -10.42 -5.36
C MET A 1 3.71 -9.77 -4.86
N LYS A 2 4.50 -9.22 -5.74
CA LYS A 2 5.71 -8.51 -5.36
C LYS A 2 5.39 -7.21 -4.64
N ARG A 3 6.12 -6.93 -3.57
CA ARG A 3 5.97 -5.66 -2.85
C ARG A 3 6.19 -4.47 -3.77
N THR A 4 7.18 -4.57 -4.68
CA THR A 4 7.45 -3.47 -5.61
C THR A 4 6.27 -3.17 -6.52
N ALA A 5 5.54 -4.21 -6.94
CA ALA A 5 4.34 -4.02 -7.76
C ALA A 5 3.24 -3.31 -6.98
N LEU A 6 3.06 -3.70 -5.71
CA LEU A 6 2.08 -3.04 -4.84
C LEU A 6 2.42 -1.57 -4.65
N LEU A 7 3.68 -1.25 -4.33
CA LEU A 7 4.09 0.14 -4.12
C LEU A 7 3.90 0.98 -5.38
N ARG A 8 4.19 0.41 -6.55
CA ARG A 8 3.96 1.11 -7.82
C ARG A 8 2.47 1.44 -8.00
N HIS A 9 1.62 0.48 -7.66
CA HIS A 9 0.17 0.68 -7.73
C HIS A 9 -0.28 1.78 -6.77
N LEU A 10 0.24 1.80 -5.55
CA LEU A 10 -0.09 2.85 -4.59
C LEU A 10 0.29 4.23 -5.13
N ARG A 11 1.50 4.37 -5.67
CA ARG A 11 1.95 5.64 -6.24
C ARG A 11 1.10 6.07 -7.43
N ARG A 12 0.73 5.10 -8.27
CA ARG A 12 -0.11 5.38 -9.44
C ARG A 12 -1.44 5.99 -9.04
N HIS A 13 -1.97 5.62 -7.90
CA HIS A 13 -3.26 6.13 -7.41
C HIS A 13 -3.10 7.26 -6.40
N GLY A 14 -1.95 7.90 -6.38
CA GLY A 14 -1.76 9.11 -5.61
C GLY A 14 -1.34 8.92 -4.16
N CYS A 15 -1.13 7.68 -3.72
CA CYS A 15 -0.65 7.43 -2.37
C CYS A 15 0.85 7.70 -2.28
N VAL A 16 1.29 8.12 -1.10
CA VAL A 16 2.69 8.47 -0.88
C VAL A 16 3.19 7.83 0.40
N LEU A 17 4.49 7.66 0.50
CA LEU A 17 5.11 7.16 1.71
C LEU A 17 5.02 8.23 2.79
N LEU A 18 4.38 7.88 3.91
CA LEU A 18 4.25 8.78 5.04
C LEU A 18 5.51 8.75 5.89
N ARG A 19 5.93 7.55 6.27
CA ARG A 19 7.19 7.38 6.96
C ARG A 19 7.57 5.91 7.02
N GLU A 20 8.86 5.64 7.27
CA GLU A 20 9.35 4.29 7.44
C GLU A 20 9.32 3.91 8.91
N GLY A 21 8.68 2.80 9.21
CA GLY A 21 8.73 2.21 10.53
C GLY A 21 9.76 1.10 10.59
N ARG A 22 9.85 0.43 11.74
CA ARG A 22 10.85 -0.62 11.94
C ARG A 22 10.56 -1.84 11.04
N ALA A 23 9.34 -2.31 11.03
CA ALA A 23 8.96 -3.51 10.28
C ALA A 23 8.01 -3.21 9.12
N HIS A 24 7.49 -2.01 9.05
CA HIS A 24 6.49 -1.62 8.06
C HIS A 24 6.77 -0.22 7.54
N SER A 25 6.36 0.00 6.28
CA SER A 25 6.33 1.34 5.69
C SER A 25 4.91 1.85 5.79
N LEU A 26 4.73 3.06 6.31
CA LEU A 26 3.40 3.66 6.41
C LEU A 26 3.13 4.49 5.16
N TRP A 27 2.05 4.15 4.48
CA TRP A 27 1.62 4.84 3.26
C TRP A 27 0.31 5.54 3.51
N THR A 28 0.10 6.68 2.85
CA THR A 28 -1.11 7.46 3.05
C THR A 28 -1.68 7.87 1.70
N ASN A 29 -3.01 8.01 1.68
CA ASN A 29 -3.72 8.64 0.58
C ASN A 29 -4.00 10.09 1.00
N PRO A 30 -3.28 11.09 0.43
CA PRO A 30 -3.45 12.48 0.87
C PRO A 30 -4.87 13.01 0.65
N ARG A 31 -5.61 12.44 -0.30
CA ARG A 31 -6.98 12.88 -0.56
C ARG A 31 -7.93 12.56 0.57
N THR A 32 -7.68 11.46 1.27
CA THR A 32 -8.59 10.98 2.32
C THR A 32 -7.98 11.05 3.71
N GLY A 33 -6.65 11.15 3.78
CA GLY A 33 -5.95 11.10 5.06
C GLY A 33 -5.79 9.71 5.64
N GLN A 34 -6.24 8.68 4.92
CA GLN A 34 -6.13 7.30 5.40
C GLN A 34 -4.68 6.83 5.34
N VAL A 35 -4.32 5.95 6.27
CA VAL A 35 -2.97 5.41 6.40
C VAL A 35 -3.04 3.90 6.50
N GLU A 36 -2.13 3.21 5.81
CA GLU A 36 -2.01 1.76 5.91
C GLU A 36 -0.54 1.37 6.04
N ALA A 37 -0.30 0.30 6.78
CA ALA A 37 1.04 -0.24 6.97
C ALA A 37 1.31 -1.27 5.90
N VAL A 38 2.44 -1.15 5.21
CA VAL A 38 2.88 -2.09 4.18
C VAL A 38 4.09 -2.84 4.71
N PRO A 39 4.05 -4.18 4.80
CA PRO A 39 5.19 -4.93 5.30
C PRO A 39 6.39 -4.82 4.35
N ARG A 40 7.57 -5.05 4.90
CA ARG A 40 8.81 -4.95 4.11
C ARG A 40 9.23 -6.27 3.49
N HIS A 41 8.35 -7.25 3.46
CA HIS A 41 8.63 -8.52 2.80
C HIS A 41 8.63 -8.35 1.30
N VAL A 42 9.48 -9.11 0.62
CA VAL A 42 9.55 -9.09 -0.84
C VAL A 42 8.21 -9.48 -1.46
N GLU A 43 7.54 -10.45 -0.83
CA GLU A 43 6.23 -10.90 -1.28
C GLU A 43 5.15 -10.47 -0.30
N VAL A 44 4.05 -9.97 -0.83
CA VAL A 44 2.88 -9.57 -0.05
C VAL A 44 1.72 -10.42 -0.54
N SER A 45 0.97 -11.02 0.38
CA SER A 45 -0.17 -11.85 -0.01
C SER A 45 -1.20 -11.00 -0.74
N ASN A 46 -1.94 -11.63 -1.66
CA ASN A 46 -2.99 -10.91 -2.39
C ASN A 46 -4.06 -10.39 -1.45
N GLN A 47 -4.40 -11.15 -0.41
CA GLN A 47 -5.38 -10.70 0.57
C GLN A 47 -4.94 -9.43 1.27
N LEU A 48 -3.68 -9.39 1.71
CA LEU A 48 -3.15 -8.21 2.39
C LEU A 48 -3.08 -7.03 1.43
N ALA A 49 -2.65 -7.26 0.19
CA ALA A 49 -2.59 -6.20 -0.82
C ALA A 49 -3.97 -5.59 -1.06
N HIS A 50 -5.00 -6.44 -1.15
CA HIS A 50 -6.38 -5.95 -1.32
C HIS A 50 -6.84 -5.15 -0.11
N LYS A 51 -6.51 -5.61 1.10
CA LYS A 51 -6.85 -4.90 2.32
C LYS A 51 -6.19 -3.52 2.36
N ILE A 52 -4.93 -3.44 1.97
CA ILE A 52 -4.20 -2.17 1.93
C ILE A 52 -4.87 -1.21 0.94
N CYS A 53 -5.19 -1.70 -0.25
CA CYS A 53 -5.84 -0.85 -1.25
C CYS A 53 -7.20 -0.36 -0.77
N ARG A 54 -8.01 -1.23 -0.17
CA ARG A 54 -9.30 -0.82 0.36
C ARG A 54 -9.14 0.20 1.48
N GLY A 55 -8.16 -0.02 2.38
CA GLY A 55 -7.91 0.90 3.48
C GLY A 55 -7.45 2.27 3.02
N LEU A 56 -6.87 2.36 1.82
CA LEU A 56 -6.44 3.63 1.25
C LEU A 56 -7.45 4.18 0.23
N SER A 57 -8.61 3.53 0.10
CA SER A 57 -9.68 3.95 -0.82
C SER A 57 -9.22 4.07 -2.26
N ILE A 58 -8.41 3.11 -2.69
CA ILE A 58 -7.96 3.03 -4.08
C ILE A 58 -8.37 1.68 -4.69
N PRO A 59 -8.39 1.56 -6.02
CA PRO A 59 -8.74 0.30 -6.66
C PRO A 59 -7.78 -0.81 -6.27
N GLU A 60 -8.31 -2.03 -6.21
CA GLU A 60 -7.49 -3.20 -5.89
C GLU A 60 -6.58 -3.53 -7.05
N ILE A 61 -5.36 -3.98 -6.70
CA ILE A 61 -4.38 -4.39 -7.70
C ILE A 61 -4.63 -5.83 -8.10
N GLY A 62 -4.27 -6.18 -9.34
CA GLY A 62 -4.29 -7.57 -9.78
C GLY A 62 -5.64 -8.05 -10.26
N LYS A 63 -6.52 -7.17 -10.58
CA LYS A 63 -7.85 -7.54 -11.11
C LYS A 63 -7.79 -7.74 -12.59
#